data_a7852e896f6524e07c1c573db97096ec
#
_entry.id   a7852e896f6524e07c1c573db97096ec
#
_cell.length_a   1.000
_cell.length_b   1.000
_cell.length_c   1.000
_cell.angle_alpha   90.00
_cell.angle_beta   90.00
_cell.angle_gamma   90.00
#
_symmetry.space_group_name_H-M   'P 1'
#
loop_
_entity.id
_entity.type
_entity.pdbx_description
1 polymer ?
#
loop_
_entity_poly.entity_id
_entity_poly.type
_entity_poly.pdbx_seq_one_letter_code
_entity_poly.pdbx_strand_id
1 'polypeptide(L)'
;MRFETPYERRGVLTPGLPILPDDVERHPIPGGGSRALSIDAGDEISLLNFAGLQRAEMVFFTPDGKSDAGMLGASGSGTPLAMQDTLQYGGSSGQRVLSALKTAGFDLGRADAVSVFNDASRAGDLETFHAATDGLLIVCAPGGPMSPDAQDVPSDIILYRRRSKPATPKGSMQAPDPLADPLLDENILPGHAFAYEVKAGQFIQVLDVKGRECSDFQAFSRRALDKGLEREIDPTTTRSLMGSLYPTPGIFSKYFSVDHEPLVEIVQDTCGRHDTFGLACTGRYYDDLGYPGHINCSDNMNIELGHFSVKPRGGWPAINFFFNTLLDDTNALGMDEPWSRPGDYVMLRALTDLVCVSSACPCDVDPANGWNPTDIQLRVYHEKESFKRSIGWRKSPEADVEETKETGFHECFSRHTRDFVEYNGFWLANQMRDHGATAEYWACREKAAIMDLSPLRKYEVTGPDAEALMQLAVTRNIKKLSVGQVVYTAMCYEHGGMIDDGTVYRFCLLYTSPSPRDKRQSRMPSSA
;
A
#
# COMPACT_ATOMS: atom_id res chain seq x y z
N MET A 1 -14.56 -30.58 -24.85
CA MET A 1 -15.08 -29.48 -24.04
C MET A 1 -14.76 -28.20 -24.78
N ARG A 2 -15.76 -27.42 -25.22
CA ARG A 2 -15.53 -26.05 -25.64
C ARG A 2 -15.28 -25.27 -24.36
N PHE A 3 -14.10 -24.69 -24.22
CA PHE A 3 -13.88 -23.68 -23.19
C PHE A 3 -14.74 -22.49 -23.61
N GLU A 4 -15.77 -22.16 -22.84
CA GLU A 4 -16.47 -20.90 -22.98
C GLU A 4 -15.43 -19.81 -22.79
N THR A 5 -15.31 -18.91 -23.77
CA THR A 5 -14.44 -17.75 -23.66
C THR A 5 -15.07 -16.78 -22.66
N PRO A 6 -14.28 -16.00 -21.92
CA PRO A 6 -14.82 -15.00 -20.99
C PRO A 6 -15.84 -14.05 -21.61
N TYR A 7 -15.75 -13.75 -22.91
CA TYR A 7 -16.73 -12.89 -23.61
C TYR A 7 -18.11 -13.52 -23.80
N GLU A 8 -18.20 -14.83 -23.78
CA GLU A 8 -19.47 -15.56 -23.90
C GLU A 8 -20.17 -15.72 -22.57
N ARG A 9 -19.56 -15.23 -21.51
CA ARG A 9 -20.19 -15.18 -20.21
C ARG A 9 -21.32 -14.18 -20.23
N ARG A 10 -22.45 -14.74 -20.25
CA ARG A 10 -23.78 -14.23 -20.07
C ARG A 10 -24.01 -13.06 -19.16
N GLY A 11 -25.04 -12.31 -19.49
CA GLY A 11 -25.76 -11.41 -18.59
C GLY A 11 -24.84 -10.44 -17.84
N VAL A 12 -23.75 -10.05 -18.48
CA VAL A 12 -22.81 -9.10 -17.92
C VAL A 12 -23.55 -7.85 -17.53
N LEU A 13 -23.36 -7.40 -16.30
CA LEU A 13 -23.87 -6.13 -15.83
C LEU A 13 -23.34 -5.01 -16.71
N THR A 14 -24.09 -3.92 -16.78
CA THR A 14 -23.63 -2.74 -17.52
C THR A 14 -22.30 -2.28 -16.93
N PRO A 15 -21.27 -2.08 -17.75
CA PRO A 15 -19.96 -1.63 -17.26
C PRO A 15 -20.07 -0.40 -16.38
N GLY A 16 -19.30 -0.37 -15.30
CA GLY A 16 -19.21 0.75 -14.37
C GLY A 16 -20.40 0.91 -13.42
N LEU A 17 -21.37 -0.02 -13.41
CA LEU A 17 -22.45 0.01 -12.41
C LEU A 17 -22.05 -0.80 -11.19
N PRO A 18 -21.98 -0.16 -10.00
CA PRO A 18 -21.82 -0.86 -8.72
C PRO A 18 -22.98 -1.83 -8.49
N ILE A 19 -22.70 -2.95 -7.84
CA ILE A 19 -23.73 -3.93 -7.46
C ILE A 19 -24.36 -3.59 -6.12
N LEU A 20 -23.57 -3.00 -5.22
CA LEU A 20 -24.05 -2.46 -3.96
C LEU A 20 -24.42 -0.98 -4.13
N PRO A 21 -25.40 -0.46 -3.38
CA PRO A 21 -25.65 0.98 -3.30
C PRO A 21 -24.41 1.72 -2.78
N ASP A 22 -24.19 2.95 -3.23
CA ASP A 22 -23.02 3.79 -2.88
C ASP A 22 -22.85 4.05 -1.37
N ASP A 23 -23.92 3.85 -0.59
CA ASP A 23 -23.95 4.02 0.85
C ASP A 23 -23.72 2.69 1.62
N VAL A 24 -23.54 1.56 0.93
CA VAL A 24 -23.41 0.23 1.53
C VAL A 24 -22.00 -0.29 1.39
N GLU A 25 -21.42 -0.68 2.53
CA GLU A 25 -20.14 -1.37 2.61
C GLU A 25 -20.36 -2.84 3.01
N ARG A 26 -19.57 -3.74 2.47
CA ARG A 26 -19.58 -5.16 2.81
C ARG A 26 -18.27 -5.57 3.48
N HIS A 27 -18.32 -5.96 4.73
CA HIS A 27 -17.18 -6.39 5.53
C HIS A 27 -17.26 -7.87 5.88
N PRO A 28 -16.53 -8.76 5.22
CA PRO A 28 -16.44 -10.15 5.65
C PRO A 28 -15.66 -10.25 6.96
N ILE A 29 -16.17 -11.05 7.87
CA ILE A 29 -15.55 -11.40 9.15
C ILE A 29 -15.22 -12.88 9.05
N PRO A 30 -13.93 -13.24 8.89
CA PRO A 30 -13.55 -14.64 8.78
C PRO A 30 -13.93 -15.45 10.00
N GLY A 31 -14.31 -16.73 9.80
CA GLY A 31 -14.52 -17.65 10.89
C GLY A 31 -13.28 -17.78 11.78
N GLY A 32 -13.45 -17.63 13.08
CA GLY A 32 -12.36 -17.51 14.06
C GLY A 32 -11.69 -16.14 14.08
N GLY A 33 -12.19 -15.16 13.32
CA GLY A 33 -11.64 -13.81 13.21
C GLY A 33 -12.54 -12.73 13.78
N SER A 34 -12.09 -11.48 13.61
CA SER A 34 -12.80 -10.28 14.06
C SER A 34 -12.60 -9.11 13.09
N ARG A 35 -13.52 -8.15 13.16
CA ARG A 35 -13.42 -6.87 12.44
C ARG A 35 -13.76 -5.72 13.38
N ALA A 36 -12.97 -4.65 13.32
CA ALA A 36 -13.24 -3.41 14.04
C ALA A 36 -13.53 -2.29 13.03
N LEU A 37 -14.60 -1.52 13.26
CA LEU A 37 -15.08 -0.48 12.36
C LEU A 37 -15.46 0.76 13.15
N SER A 38 -15.09 1.93 12.67
CA SER A 38 -15.67 3.19 13.13
C SER A 38 -17.06 3.34 12.54
N ILE A 39 -18.03 3.65 13.38
CA ILE A 39 -19.46 3.77 13.02
C ILE A 39 -19.90 5.19 13.29
N ASP A 40 -20.68 5.76 12.39
CA ASP A 40 -21.33 7.06 12.55
C ASP A 40 -22.74 6.92 13.13
N ALA A 41 -23.18 7.93 13.86
CA ALA A 41 -24.56 8.01 14.33
C ALA A 41 -25.56 7.94 13.15
N GLY A 42 -26.53 7.05 13.26
CA GLY A 42 -27.52 6.79 12.22
C GLY A 42 -27.15 5.69 11.22
N ASP A 43 -25.95 5.12 11.31
CA ASP A 43 -25.58 3.97 10.47
C ASP A 43 -26.46 2.76 10.79
N GLU A 44 -26.80 2.01 9.74
CA GLU A 44 -27.46 0.70 9.83
C GLU A 44 -26.39 -0.39 9.66
N ILE A 45 -26.39 -1.36 10.57
CA ILE A 45 -25.44 -2.47 10.61
C ILE A 45 -26.23 -3.77 10.51
N SER A 46 -26.03 -4.53 9.46
CA SER A 46 -26.67 -5.83 9.28
C SER A 46 -25.64 -6.95 9.29
N LEU A 47 -25.83 -7.93 10.14
CA LEU A 47 -25.00 -9.14 10.19
C LEU A 47 -25.75 -10.27 9.48
N LEU A 48 -25.09 -10.90 8.51
CA LEU A 48 -25.59 -12.05 7.75
C LEU A 48 -24.84 -13.30 8.14
N ASN A 49 -25.55 -14.29 8.63
CA ASN A 49 -25.04 -15.63 8.86
C ASN A 49 -25.09 -16.43 7.56
N PHE A 50 -24.03 -16.31 6.75
CA PHE A 50 -24.03 -16.88 5.40
C PHE A 50 -24.14 -18.39 5.37
N ALA A 51 -23.38 -19.08 6.23
CA ALA A 51 -23.36 -20.54 6.29
C ALA A 51 -24.40 -21.15 7.25
N GLY A 52 -24.93 -20.37 8.17
CA GLY A 52 -25.74 -20.84 9.29
C GLY A 52 -24.91 -21.41 10.43
N LEU A 53 -25.55 -21.64 11.59
CA LEU A 53 -24.96 -22.23 12.81
C LEU A 53 -23.81 -21.40 13.44
N GLN A 54 -23.34 -20.38 12.78
CA GLN A 54 -22.25 -19.53 13.27
C GLN A 54 -22.77 -18.54 14.30
N ARG A 55 -22.15 -18.49 15.46
CA ARG A 55 -22.37 -17.46 16.46
C ARG A 55 -21.59 -16.20 16.08
N ALA A 56 -22.10 -15.04 16.47
CA ALA A 56 -21.36 -13.81 16.43
C ALA A 56 -21.45 -13.09 17.77
N GLU A 57 -20.41 -12.41 18.15
CA GLU A 57 -20.37 -11.54 19.32
C GLU A 57 -19.90 -10.16 18.88
N MET A 58 -20.59 -9.12 19.31
CA MET A 58 -20.19 -7.75 19.02
C MET A 58 -20.15 -6.88 20.26
N VAL A 59 -19.27 -5.87 20.23
CA VAL A 59 -19.15 -4.84 21.28
C VAL A 59 -19.14 -3.48 20.60
N PHE A 60 -19.88 -2.54 21.14
CA PHE A 60 -19.90 -1.16 20.70
C PHE A 60 -19.35 -0.25 21.79
N PHE A 61 -18.32 0.52 21.47
CA PHE A 61 -17.74 1.54 22.34
C PHE A 61 -18.13 2.92 21.85
N THR A 62 -18.67 3.73 22.75
CA THR A 62 -18.93 5.16 22.53
C THR A 62 -17.61 5.96 22.54
N PRO A 63 -17.56 7.20 22.04
CA PRO A 63 -16.33 7.99 21.97
C PRO A 63 -15.67 8.26 23.34
N ASP A 64 -16.43 8.17 24.44
CA ASP A 64 -15.91 8.31 25.81
C ASP A 64 -15.26 7.01 26.36
N GLY A 65 -15.18 5.97 25.53
CA GLY A 65 -14.54 4.70 25.86
C GLY A 65 -15.37 3.70 26.64
N LYS A 66 -16.66 3.98 26.84
CA LYS A 66 -17.58 3.04 27.49
C LYS A 66 -18.27 2.15 26.46
N SER A 67 -18.46 0.88 26.81
CA SER A 67 -19.30 0.00 26.01
C SER A 67 -20.77 0.19 26.37
N ASP A 68 -21.61 0.26 25.35
CA ASP A 68 -23.07 0.41 25.52
C ASP A 68 -23.81 -0.27 24.37
N ALA A 69 -24.34 -1.45 24.62
CA ALA A 69 -25.18 -2.20 23.68
C ALA A 69 -26.47 -1.46 23.30
N GLY A 70 -26.99 -0.64 24.21
CA GLY A 70 -28.21 0.15 23.98
C GLY A 70 -28.05 1.17 22.85
N MET A 71 -26.82 1.61 22.54
CA MET A 71 -26.53 2.51 21.43
C MET A 71 -26.71 1.84 20.07
N LEU A 72 -26.79 0.52 20.02
CA LEU A 72 -27.18 -0.24 18.82
C LEU A 72 -28.66 -0.69 18.85
N GLY A 73 -29.43 -0.27 19.84
CA GLY A 73 -30.80 -0.76 20.06
C GLY A 73 -30.83 -2.22 20.54
N ALA A 74 -29.73 -2.74 21.06
CA ALA A 74 -29.57 -4.12 21.50
C ALA A 74 -29.54 -4.23 23.02
N SER A 75 -29.75 -5.44 23.54
CA SER A 75 -29.55 -5.75 24.96
C SER A 75 -28.21 -6.43 25.16
N GLY A 76 -27.45 -5.98 26.15
CA GLY A 76 -26.19 -6.61 26.51
C GLY A 76 -26.37 -8.05 26.98
N SER A 77 -25.41 -8.89 26.65
CA SER A 77 -25.35 -10.30 27.04
C SER A 77 -24.26 -10.58 28.09
N GLY A 78 -23.56 -9.54 28.53
CA GLY A 78 -22.48 -9.60 29.53
C GLY A 78 -21.08 -9.50 28.92
N THR A 79 -20.09 -10.01 29.63
CA THR A 79 -18.68 -9.90 29.22
C THR A 79 -18.40 -10.62 27.89
N PRO A 80 -17.67 -10.00 26.94
CA PRO A 80 -17.38 -10.57 25.61
C PRO A 80 -16.28 -11.65 25.66
N LEU A 81 -16.57 -12.80 26.27
CA LEU A 81 -15.58 -13.87 26.47
C LEU A 81 -15.13 -14.49 25.14
N ALA A 82 -16.05 -14.75 24.23
CA ALA A 82 -15.72 -15.34 22.94
C ALA A 82 -14.88 -14.38 22.08
N MET A 83 -15.16 -13.09 22.14
CA MET A 83 -14.34 -12.06 21.46
C MET A 83 -12.95 -11.96 22.08
N GLN A 84 -12.84 -11.98 23.41
CA GLN A 84 -11.54 -11.97 24.07
C GLN A 84 -10.68 -13.15 23.65
N ASP A 85 -11.23 -14.34 23.64
CA ASP A 85 -10.54 -15.55 23.19
C ASP A 85 -10.17 -15.45 21.70
N THR A 86 -11.10 -15.02 20.84
CA THR A 86 -10.84 -14.82 19.40
C THR A 86 -9.69 -13.86 19.15
N LEU A 87 -9.65 -12.72 19.85
CA LEU A 87 -8.58 -11.73 19.70
C LEU A 87 -7.26 -12.20 20.34
N GLN A 88 -7.32 -12.93 21.47
CA GLN A 88 -6.12 -13.41 22.15
C GLN A 88 -5.42 -14.50 21.35
N TYR A 89 -6.15 -15.38 20.71
CA TYR A 89 -5.63 -16.52 19.94
C TYR A 89 -5.61 -16.26 18.41
N GLY A 90 -6.12 -15.13 17.96
CA GLY A 90 -6.18 -14.72 16.54
C GLY A 90 -4.86 -14.23 15.94
N GLY A 91 -3.72 -14.66 16.47
CA GLY A 91 -2.40 -14.31 15.94
C GLY A 91 -2.04 -12.84 16.09
N SER A 92 -1.14 -12.34 15.24
CA SER A 92 -0.66 -10.94 15.31
C SER A 92 -1.77 -9.94 15.00
N SER A 93 -2.77 -10.32 14.21
CA SER A 93 -3.91 -9.46 13.89
C SER A 93 -4.76 -9.18 15.14
N GLY A 94 -5.14 -10.23 15.87
CA GLY A 94 -5.85 -10.08 17.14
C GLY A 94 -5.06 -9.29 18.18
N GLN A 95 -3.77 -9.56 18.29
CA GLN A 95 -2.88 -8.84 19.23
C GLN A 95 -2.76 -7.35 18.89
N ARG A 96 -2.75 -7.00 17.59
CA ARG A 96 -2.77 -5.58 17.16
C ARG A 96 -4.06 -4.88 17.58
N VAL A 97 -5.21 -5.53 17.40
CA VAL A 97 -6.50 -4.99 17.86
C VAL A 97 -6.49 -4.78 19.37
N LEU A 98 -6.08 -5.78 20.16
CA LEU A 98 -5.99 -5.66 21.62
C LEU A 98 -5.05 -4.52 22.05
N SER A 99 -3.90 -4.40 21.39
CA SER A 99 -2.94 -3.33 21.67
C SER A 99 -3.51 -1.95 21.33
N ALA A 100 -4.20 -1.82 20.20
CA ALA A 100 -4.84 -0.57 19.78
C ALA A 100 -5.95 -0.16 20.75
N LEU A 101 -6.82 -1.09 21.16
CA LEU A 101 -7.86 -0.84 22.15
C LEU A 101 -7.28 -0.35 23.48
N LYS A 102 -6.25 -1.03 23.97
CA LYS A 102 -5.55 -0.63 25.20
C LYS A 102 -4.93 0.76 25.09
N THR A 103 -4.32 1.09 23.96
CA THR A 103 -3.73 2.40 23.72
C THR A 103 -4.79 3.50 23.65
N ALA A 104 -5.95 3.20 23.08
CA ALA A 104 -7.09 4.11 22.99
C ALA A 104 -7.89 4.21 24.31
N GLY A 105 -7.54 3.40 25.32
CA GLY A 105 -8.22 3.39 26.62
C GLY A 105 -9.53 2.60 26.66
N PHE A 106 -9.80 1.76 25.65
CA PHE A 106 -10.96 0.88 25.63
C PHE A 106 -10.68 -0.42 26.42
N ASP A 107 -11.57 -0.75 27.36
CA ASP A 107 -11.44 -1.93 28.21
C ASP A 107 -12.43 -3.03 27.78
N LEU A 108 -11.94 -3.94 26.96
CA LEU A 108 -12.74 -5.08 26.49
C LEU A 108 -13.15 -6.03 27.65
N GLY A 109 -12.35 -6.08 28.72
CA GLY A 109 -12.66 -6.92 29.89
C GLY A 109 -13.88 -6.45 30.69
N ARG A 110 -14.29 -5.20 30.51
CA ARG A 110 -15.46 -4.59 31.15
C ARG A 110 -16.56 -4.24 30.16
N ALA A 111 -16.37 -4.61 28.90
CA ALA A 111 -17.34 -4.31 27.87
C ALA A 111 -18.59 -5.18 28.03
N ASP A 112 -19.72 -4.66 27.57
CA ASP A 112 -20.97 -5.37 27.48
C ASP A 112 -21.18 -5.83 26.04
N ALA A 113 -21.16 -7.15 25.83
CA ALA A 113 -21.29 -7.76 24.52
C ALA A 113 -22.76 -7.86 24.09
N VAL A 114 -22.97 -8.00 22.80
CA VAL A 114 -24.22 -8.44 22.22
C VAL A 114 -23.96 -9.77 21.51
N SER A 115 -24.64 -10.83 21.96
CA SER A 115 -24.61 -12.12 21.29
C SER A 115 -25.60 -12.10 20.12
N VAL A 116 -25.10 -12.37 18.93
CA VAL A 116 -25.90 -12.43 17.71
C VAL A 116 -25.79 -13.83 17.14
N PHE A 117 -26.90 -14.39 16.73
CA PHE A 117 -27.00 -15.77 16.27
C PHE A 117 -26.68 -16.83 17.35
N ASN A 118 -27.03 -18.05 17.05
CA ASN A 118 -26.82 -19.20 17.92
C ASN A 118 -26.70 -20.49 17.08
N ASP A 119 -26.54 -21.62 17.75
CA ASP A 119 -26.36 -22.93 17.13
C ASP A 119 -27.59 -23.43 16.34
N ALA A 120 -28.72 -22.72 16.38
CA ALA A 120 -29.92 -23.02 15.61
C ALA A 120 -30.14 -22.02 14.45
N SER A 121 -29.28 -21.01 14.31
CA SER A 121 -29.36 -20.02 13.25
C SER A 121 -29.17 -20.68 11.89
N ARG A 122 -29.96 -20.27 10.92
CA ARG A 122 -29.98 -20.84 9.57
C ARG A 122 -29.08 -20.05 8.64
N ALA A 123 -28.65 -20.71 7.58
CA ALA A 123 -27.98 -20.01 6.47
C ALA A 123 -28.91 -18.94 5.91
N GLY A 124 -28.39 -17.71 5.82
CA GLY A 124 -29.13 -16.54 5.37
C GLY A 124 -29.87 -15.75 6.47
N ASP A 125 -29.78 -16.17 7.75
CA ASP A 125 -30.32 -15.36 8.84
C ASP A 125 -29.61 -14.00 8.90
N LEU A 126 -30.40 -12.93 9.06
CA LEU A 126 -29.97 -11.54 9.04
C LEU A 126 -30.49 -10.81 10.27
N GLU A 127 -29.58 -10.17 11.00
CA GLU A 127 -29.90 -9.30 12.14
C GLU A 127 -29.43 -7.88 11.85
N THR A 128 -30.30 -6.88 12.15
CA THR A 128 -30.02 -5.48 11.83
C THR A 128 -30.08 -4.60 13.07
N PHE A 129 -29.11 -3.70 13.18
CA PHE A 129 -28.91 -2.77 14.28
C PHE A 129 -28.77 -1.35 13.75
N HIS A 130 -29.08 -0.35 14.58
CA HIS A 130 -28.94 1.06 14.22
C HIS A 130 -28.10 1.79 15.28
N ALA A 131 -27.06 2.46 14.84
CA ALA A 131 -26.18 3.20 15.74
C ALA A 131 -26.82 4.54 16.15
N ALA A 132 -27.06 4.72 17.44
CA ALA A 132 -27.62 5.98 17.97
C ALA A 132 -26.54 7.08 18.12
N THR A 133 -25.26 6.72 18.15
CA THR A 133 -24.12 7.63 18.32
C THR A 133 -22.92 7.14 17.50
N ASP A 134 -21.97 8.05 17.27
CA ASP A 134 -20.67 7.66 16.75
C ASP A 134 -19.97 6.70 17.72
N GLY A 135 -19.13 5.79 17.21
CA GLY A 135 -18.41 4.85 18.07
C GLY A 135 -17.51 3.88 17.32
N LEU A 136 -16.98 2.92 18.07
CA LEU A 136 -16.18 1.81 17.55
C LEU A 136 -16.97 0.51 17.74
N LEU A 137 -17.30 -0.15 16.64
CA LEU A 137 -17.91 -1.47 16.63
C LEU A 137 -16.83 -2.53 16.43
N ILE A 138 -16.82 -3.57 17.25
CA ILE A 138 -16.02 -4.76 17.06
C ILE A 138 -16.97 -5.94 16.93
N VAL A 139 -16.79 -6.75 15.91
CA VAL A 139 -17.56 -7.98 15.69
C VAL A 139 -16.61 -9.13 15.51
N CYS A 140 -16.89 -10.28 16.11
CA CYS A 140 -16.16 -11.51 15.88
C CYS A 140 -17.10 -12.65 15.49
N ALA A 141 -16.56 -13.62 14.75
CA ALA A 141 -17.17 -14.90 14.40
C ALA A 141 -16.42 -16.02 15.13
N PRO A 142 -16.64 -16.21 16.44
CA PRO A 142 -15.85 -17.15 17.24
C PRO A 142 -16.07 -18.59 16.78
N GLY A 143 -15.00 -19.39 16.83
CA GLY A 143 -15.13 -20.84 16.71
C GLY A 143 -15.65 -21.48 18.02
N GLY A 144 -16.13 -22.69 17.90
CA GLY A 144 -16.47 -23.54 19.03
C GLY A 144 -15.37 -24.55 19.37
N PRO A 145 -15.66 -25.51 20.25
CA PRO A 145 -14.68 -26.51 20.64
C PRO A 145 -14.29 -27.39 19.46
N MET A 146 -12.99 -27.61 19.34
CA MET A 146 -12.39 -28.48 18.34
C MET A 146 -11.83 -29.74 19.04
N SER A 147 -12.68 -30.76 19.26
CA SER A 147 -12.30 -32.03 19.83
C SER A 147 -12.63 -33.17 18.88
N PRO A 148 -12.11 -34.39 19.10
CA PRO A 148 -12.47 -35.55 18.27
C PRO A 148 -13.97 -35.85 18.24
N ASP A 149 -14.69 -35.51 19.31
CA ASP A 149 -16.11 -35.81 19.51
C ASP A 149 -17.03 -34.60 19.15
N ALA A 150 -16.49 -33.39 19.04
CA ALA A 150 -17.25 -32.18 18.72
C ALA A 150 -16.36 -31.21 17.95
N GLN A 151 -16.63 -31.05 16.67
CA GLN A 151 -15.92 -30.11 15.80
C GLN A 151 -16.88 -28.99 15.37
N ASP A 152 -16.71 -27.85 15.95
CA ASP A 152 -17.45 -26.64 15.63
C ASP A 152 -16.53 -25.68 14.88
N VAL A 153 -16.36 -25.97 13.57
CA VAL A 153 -15.50 -25.18 12.68
C VAL A 153 -16.15 -23.82 12.44
N PRO A 154 -15.47 -22.70 12.75
CA PRO A 154 -16.04 -21.39 12.52
C PRO A 154 -16.23 -21.12 11.02
N SER A 155 -17.33 -20.45 10.70
CA SER A 155 -17.62 -19.95 9.36
C SER A 155 -17.70 -18.42 9.34
N ASP A 156 -17.72 -17.84 8.15
CA ASP A 156 -17.71 -16.40 7.98
C ASP A 156 -19.06 -15.78 8.33
N ILE A 157 -19.00 -14.59 8.93
CA ILE A 157 -20.14 -13.67 9.06
C ILE A 157 -19.91 -12.50 8.11
N ILE A 158 -20.94 -12.04 7.42
CA ILE A 158 -20.87 -10.86 6.56
C ILE A 158 -21.53 -9.69 7.29
N LEU A 159 -20.79 -8.62 7.51
CA LEU A 159 -21.32 -7.36 8.01
C LEU A 159 -21.58 -6.42 6.85
N TYR A 160 -22.80 -5.94 6.72
CA TYR A 160 -23.13 -4.81 5.86
C TYR A 160 -23.29 -3.57 6.72
N ARG A 161 -22.62 -2.50 6.36
CA ARG A 161 -22.79 -1.17 6.93
C ARG A 161 -23.44 -0.28 5.90
N ARG A 162 -24.64 0.20 6.18
CA ARG A 162 -25.26 1.29 5.40
C ARG A 162 -24.95 2.60 6.09
N ARG A 163 -24.22 3.47 5.43
CA ARG A 163 -23.83 4.76 5.99
C ARG A 163 -25.00 5.72 6.06
N SER A 164 -25.17 6.36 7.20
CA SER A 164 -26.13 7.46 7.40
C SER A 164 -25.64 8.76 6.74
N LYS A 165 -24.34 8.94 6.73
CA LYS A 165 -23.65 10.01 6.01
C LYS A 165 -23.01 9.37 4.79
N PRO A 166 -23.31 9.85 3.57
CA PRO A 166 -22.59 9.35 2.41
C PRO A 166 -21.10 9.45 2.69
N ALA A 167 -20.33 8.44 2.31
CA ALA A 167 -18.88 8.57 2.26
C ALA A 167 -18.60 9.91 1.58
N THR A 168 -17.71 10.72 2.16
CA THR A 168 -17.32 12.01 1.55
C THR A 168 -17.22 11.74 0.07
N PRO A 169 -18.02 12.38 -0.80
CA PRO A 169 -17.98 12.09 -2.21
C PRO A 169 -16.51 12.16 -2.57
N LYS A 170 -15.98 11.11 -3.16
CA LYS A 170 -14.67 11.18 -3.80
C LYS A 170 -14.86 12.35 -4.75
N GLY A 171 -14.39 13.54 -4.38
CA GLY A 171 -14.93 14.81 -4.86
C GLY A 171 -14.87 14.87 -6.38
N SER A 172 -15.46 15.88 -7.02
CA SER A 172 -15.25 16.26 -8.42
C SER A 172 -13.76 16.57 -8.71
N MET A 173 -12.86 15.77 -8.17
CA MET A 173 -11.42 15.89 -8.41
C MET A 173 -11.17 15.51 -9.86
N GLN A 174 -10.72 16.46 -10.62
CA GLN A 174 -10.16 16.24 -11.94
C GLN A 174 -8.74 15.69 -11.78
N ALA A 175 -8.31 14.90 -12.74
CA ALA A 175 -6.92 14.49 -12.79
C ALA A 175 -6.01 15.74 -12.74
N PRO A 176 -4.92 15.72 -11.97
CA PRO A 176 -3.96 16.82 -11.96
C PRO A 176 -3.36 17.04 -13.35
N ASP A 177 -2.85 18.23 -13.59
CA ASP A 177 -2.18 18.54 -14.85
C ASP A 177 -1.09 17.52 -15.17
N PRO A 178 -0.89 17.19 -16.46
CA PRO A 178 0.18 16.29 -16.89
C PRO A 178 1.56 16.82 -16.47
N LEU A 179 2.48 15.91 -16.13
CA LEU A 179 3.86 16.26 -15.75
C LEU A 179 4.72 16.75 -16.91
N ALA A 180 4.30 16.45 -18.16
CA ALA A 180 4.88 16.89 -19.41
C ALA A 180 3.78 16.76 -20.49
N ASP A 181 4.07 17.16 -21.73
CA ASP A 181 3.16 16.98 -22.87
C ASP A 181 2.90 15.48 -23.12
N PRO A 182 1.69 14.94 -22.92
CA PRO A 182 1.44 13.52 -23.08
C PRO A 182 1.25 13.14 -24.55
N LEU A 183 1.75 11.97 -24.93
CA LEU A 183 1.44 11.32 -26.21
C LEU A 183 0.06 10.66 -26.21
N LEU A 184 -0.37 10.22 -25.03
CA LEU A 184 -1.68 9.65 -24.75
C LEU A 184 -2.14 10.19 -23.41
N ASP A 185 -3.39 10.62 -23.31
CA ASP A 185 -4.05 11.05 -22.08
C ASP A 185 -5.48 10.49 -22.07
N GLU A 186 -5.70 9.37 -21.38
CA GLU A 186 -6.94 8.60 -21.42
C GLU A 186 -7.51 8.43 -20.04
N ASN A 187 -8.82 8.67 -19.90
CA ASN A 187 -9.55 8.45 -18.66
C ASN A 187 -10.28 7.10 -18.73
N ILE A 188 -9.79 6.11 -17.99
CA ILE A 188 -10.39 4.78 -17.90
C ILE A 188 -11.52 4.84 -16.88
N LEU A 189 -12.75 4.69 -17.32
CA LEU A 189 -13.94 4.70 -16.47
C LEU A 189 -13.99 3.46 -15.58
N PRO A 190 -14.64 3.53 -14.41
CA PRO A 190 -14.83 2.37 -13.55
C PRO A 190 -15.39 1.16 -14.30
N GLY A 191 -14.82 0.00 -14.06
CA GLY A 191 -15.24 -1.24 -14.71
C GLY A 191 -14.86 -1.35 -16.19
N HIS A 192 -13.89 -0.57 -16.64
CA HIS A 192 -13.33 -0.66 -17.98
C HIS A 192 -11.84 -0.99 -17.95
N ALA A 193 -11.31 -1.36 -19.09
CA ALA A 193 -9.88 -1.45 -19.35
C ALA A 193 -9.56 -0.71 -20.65
N PHE A 194 -8.29 -0.43 -20.85
CA PHE A 194 -7.79 0.19 -22.08
C PHE A 194 -6.44 -0.41 -22.46
N ALA A 195 -6.31 -0.93 -23.68
CA ALA A 195 -5.07 -1.47 -24.20
C ALA A 195 -4.39 -0.48 -25.16
N TYR A 196 -3.08 -0.37 -25.08
CA TYR A 196 -2.30 0.64 -25.78
C TYR A 196 -0.88 0.17 -26.10
N GLU A 197 -0.27 0.80 -27.09
CA GLU A 197 1.14 0.55 -27.45
C GLU A 197 2.06 1.59 -26.84
N VAL A 198 3.24 1.13 -26.41
CA VAL A 198 4.29 1.99 -25.85
C VAL A 198 5.62 1.61 -26.47
N LYS A 199 6.39 2.58 -26.93
CA LYS A 199 7.73 2.37 -27.48
C LYS A 199 8.80 2.34 -26.39
N ALA A 200 9.90 1.63 -26.67
CA ALA A 200 11.04 1.61 -25.78
C ALA A 200 11.50 3.03 -25.41
N GLY A 201 11.71 3.25 -24.12
CA GLY A 201 12.11 4.54 -23.56
C GLY A 201 10.98 5.47 -23.15
N GLN A 202 9.75 5.29 -23.67
CA GLN A 202 8.59 6.07 -23.28
C GLN A 202 8.16 5.77 -21.84
N PHE A 203 7.43 6.71 -21.24
CA PHE A 203 6.97 6.60 -19.86
C PHE A 203 5.45 6.40 -19.81
N ILE A 204 5.01 5.59 -18.86
CA ILE A 204 3.60 5.29 -18.61
C ILE A 204 3.26 5.79 -17.20
N GLN A 205 2.27 6.65 -17.06
CA GLN A 205 1.74 7.07 -15.77
C GLN A 205 0.35 6.45 -15.57
N VAL A 206 0.21 5.66 -14.51
CA VAL A 206 -1.09 5.17 -14.02
C VAL A 206 -1.41 5.98 -12.77
N LEU A 207 -2.49 6.75 -12.79
CA LEU A 207 -2.82 7.73 -11.78
C LEU A 207 -4.21 7.45 -11.19
N ASP A 208 -4.26 7.33 -9.88
CA ASP A 208 -5.50 7.22 -9.09
C ASP A 208 -6.04 8.63 -8.83
N VAL A 209 -7.07 9.02 -9.59
CA VAL A 209 -7.59 10.40 -9.58
C VAL A 209 -8.22 10.76 -8.24
N LYS A 210 -9.01 9.84 -7.68
CA LYS A 210 -9.84 10.11 -6.51
C LYS A 210 -9.35 9.43 -5.24
N GLY A 211 -8.30 8.63 -5.35
CA GLY A 211 -7.76 7.81 -4.28
C GLY A 211 -8.56 6.53 -4.04
N ARG A 212 -7.91 5.53 -3.49
CA ARG A 212 -8.48 4.22 -3.17
C ARG A 212 -9.09 3.47 -4.36
N GLU A 213 -8.50 3.62 -5.55
CA GLU A 213 -8.88 2.88 -6.74
C GLU A 213 -7.78 1.93 -7.17
N CYS A 214 -8.12 0.67 -7.44
CA CYS A 214 -7.20 -0.35 -7.92
C CYS A 214 -7.14 -0.32 -9.46
N SER A 215 -5.93 -0.45 -10.00
CA SER A 215 -5.69 -0.59 -11.43
C SER A 215 -4.84 -1.82 -11.71
N ASP A 216 -5.40 -2.79 -12.43
CA ASP A 216 -4.65 -3.96 -12.86
C ASP A 216 -3.87 -3.61 -14.12
N PHE A 217 -2.57 -3.87 -14.10
CA PHE A 217 -1.65 -3.57 -15.20
C PHE A 217 -0.99 -4.83 -15.73
N GLN A 218 -0.96 -4.97 -17.05
CA GLN A 218 -0.18 -5.98 -17.73
C GLN A 218 0.52 -5.39 -18.96
N ALA A 219 1.69 -5.92 -19.31
CA ALA A 219 2.44 -5.51 -20.47
C ALA A 219 3.09 -6.71 -21.16
N PHE A 220 3.06 -6.71 -22.48
CA PHE A 220 3.59 -7.76 -23.36
C PHE A 220 4.73 -7.22 -24.20
N SER A 221 5.78 -8.02 -24.41
CA SER A 221 6.80 -7.72 -25.40
C SER A 221 6.18 -7.69 -26.81
N ARG A 222 6.13 -6.52 -27.45
CA ARG A 222 5.59 -6.37 -28.80
C ARG A 222 6.30 -7.29 -29.81
N ARG A 223 7.63 -7.35 -29.71
CA ARG A 223 8.45 -8.23 -30.55
C ARG A 223 8.11 -9.71 -30.41
N ALA A 224 7.72 -10.15 -29.22
CA ALA A 224 7.27 -11.52 -29.00
C ALA A 224 5.89 -11.75 -29.58
N LEU A 225 4.94 -10.82 -29.38
CA LEU A 225 3.59 -10.90 -29.94
C LEU A 225 3.62 -10.96 -31.46
N ASP A 226 4.48 -10.20 -32.16
CA ASP A 226 4.65 -10.24 -33.58
C ASP A 226 5.12 -11.61 -34.14
N LYS A 227 5.68 -12.44 -33.24
CA LYS A 227 6.06 -13.83 -33.49
C LYS A 227 5.02 -14.86 -33.03
N GLY A 228 3.86 -14.40 -32.59
CA GLY A 228 2.82 -15.25 -32.03
C GLY A 228 3.14 -15.82 -30.61
N LEU A 229 4.07 -15.19 -29.89
CA LEU A 229 4.46 -15.59 -28.55
C LEU A 229 3.96 -14.55 -27.52
N GLU A 230 3.14 -14.98 -26.60
CA GLU A 230 2.73 -14.16 -25.47
C GLU A 230 3.85 -14.18 -24.42
N ARG A 231 4.49 -13.02 -24.20
CA ARG A 231 5.54 -12.79 -23.23
C ARG A 231 5.21 -11.53 -22.47
N GLU A 232 4.33 -11.73 -21.51
CA GLU A 232 3.85 -10.71 -20.59
C GLU A 232 4.69 -10.63 -19.31
N ILE A 233 4.41 -9.62 -18.49
CA ILE A 233 4.92 -9.54 -17.12
C ILE A 233 4.44 -10.76 -16.34
N ASP A 234 5.38 -11.46 -15.71
CA ASP A 234 5.13 -12.54 -14.77
C ASP A 234 5.38 -12.08 -13.33
N PRO A 235 4.33 -11.97 -12.50
CA PRO A 235 4.49 -11.52 -11.11
C PRO A 235 5.37 -12.43 -10.28
N THR A 236 5.38 -13.74 -10.54
CA THR A 236 6.22 -14.70 -9.80
C THR A 236 7.70 -14.51 -10.11
N THR A 237 8.05 -14.43 -11.39
CA THR A 237 9.41 -14.10 -11.82
C THR A 237 9.84 -12.75 -11.28
N THR A 238 8.97 -11.75 -11.36
CA THR A 238 9.21 -10.41 -10.85
C THR A 238 9.54 -10.42 -9.36
N ARG A 239 8.71 -11.04 -8.51
CA ARG A 239 8.98 -11.15 -7.06
C ARG A 239 10.28 -11.89 -6.79
N SER A 240 10.54 -12.98 -7.51
CA SER A 240 11.75 -13.78 -7.32
C SER A 240 13.01 -12.99 -7.64
N LEU A 241 13.00 -12.19 -8.69
CA LEU A 241 14.14 -11.37 -9.09
C LEU A 241 14.28 -10.09 -8.27
N MET A 242 13.18 -9.49 -7.82
CA MET A 242 13.21 -8.34 -6.91
C MET A 242 13.61 -8.73 -5.49
N GLY A 243 13.26 -9.93 -5.05
CA GLY A 243 13.39 -10.34 -3.66
C GLY A 243 12.47 -9.56 -2.70
N SER A 244 11.39 -8.98 -3.23
CA SER A 244 10.44 -8.15 -2.49
C SER A 244 9.02 -8.34 -3.01
N LEU A 245 8.05 -8.11 -2.14
CA LEU A 245 6.61 -8.15 -2.48
C LEU A 245 6.16 -6.92 -3.24
N TYR A 246 6.80 -5.79 -2.97
CA TYR A 246 6.51 -4.49 -3.58
C TYR A 246 7.74 -3.98 -4.32
N PRO A 247 7.55 -3.12 -5.32
CA PRO A 247 8.66 -2.45 -5.96
C PRO A 247 9.50 -1.74 -4.91
N THR A 248 10.75 -2.15 -4.82
CA THR A 248 11.75 -1.46 -4.03
C THR A 248 12.62 -0.63 -4.95
N PRO A 249 13.16 0.46 -4.45
CA PRO A 249 14.09 1.27 -5.19
C PRO A 249 15.33 0.47 -5.64
N GLY A 250 15.96 0.90 -6.72
CA GLY A 250 17.18 0.34 -7.25
C GLY A 250 17.02 -0.51 -8.50
N ILE A 251 18.02 -1.34 -8.77
CA ILE A 251 18.10 -2.19 -9.96
C ILE A 251 16.92 -3.16 -10.09
N PHE A 252 16.31 -3.54 -8.96
CA PHE A 252 15.22 -4.51 -8.89
C PHE A 252 13.83 -3.88 -9.03
N SER A 253 13.74 -2.57 -9.25
CA SER A 253 12.47 -1.90 -9.52
C SER A 253 11.98 -2.13 -10.96
N LYS A 254 12.05 -3.38 -11.43
CA LYS A 254 11.67 -3.79 -12.78
C LYS A 254 10.68 -4.91 -12.74
N TYR A 255 9.80 -4.96 -13.73
CA TYR A 255 8.91 -6.08 -13.95
C TYR A 255 9.39 -6.92 -15.13
N PHE A 256 9.41 -8.22 -14.93
CA PHE A 256 10.04 -9.18 -15.84
C PHE A 256 9.02 -10.13 -16.44
N SER A 257 9.30 -10.58 -17.68
CA SER A 257 8.60 -11.71 -18.28
C SER A 257 9.10 -13.05 -17.71
N VAL A 258 8.41 -14.14 -18.04
CA VAL A 258 8.84 -15.50 -17.71
C VAL A 258 10.24 -15.86 -18.25
N ASP A 259 10.67 -15.19 -19.33
CA ASP A 259 12.00 -15.37 -19.93
C ASP A 259 13.06 -14.48 -19.25
N HIS A 260 12.73 -13.86 -18.12
CA HIS A 260 13.58 -12.92 -17.36
C HIS A 260 13.94 -11.64 -18.15
N GLU A 261 13.21 -11.33 -19.22
CA GLU A 261 13.37 -10.07 -19.94
C GLU A 261 12.69 -8.95 -19.12
N PRO A 262 13.41 -7.87 -18.74
CA PRO A 262 12.78 -6.74 -18.08
C PRO A 262 11.95 -5.95 -19.10
N LEU A 263 10.65 -5.82 -18.86
CA LEU A 263 9.72 -5.14 -19.75
C LEU A 263 9.54 -3.68 -19.38
N VAL A 264 9.39 -3.39 -18.09
CA VAL A 264 9.27 -2.03 -17.56
C VAL A 264 10.11 -1.84 -16.32
N GLU A 265 10.48 -0.61 -16.02
CA GLU A 265 11.06 -0.21 -14.74
C GLU A 265 10.22 0.87 -14.09
N ILE A 266 10.18 0.87 -12.74
CA ILE A 266 9.51 1.90 -11.97
C ILE A 266 10.42 3.10 -11.84
N VAL A 267 9.93 4.27 -12.25
CA VAL A 267 10.64 5.55 -12.16
C VAL A 267 10.14 6.36 -10.98
N GLN A 268 8.82 6.43 -10.82
CA GLN A 268 8.20 7.12 -9.69
C GLN A 268 7.04 6.29 -9.14
N ASP A 269 6.88 6.36 -7.84
CA ASP A 269 5.76 5.78 -7.11
C ASP A 269 5.46 6.67 -5.91
N THR A 270 4.25 7.19 -5.82
CA THR A 270 3.86 8.09 -4.73
C THR A 270 3.05 7.37 -3.64
N CYS A 271 2.69 6.10 -3.87
CA CYS A 271 1.91 5.28 -2.93
C CYS A 271 2.77 4.26 -2.19
N GLY A 272 3.58 3.48 -2.91
CA GLY A 272 4.44 2.42 -2.36
C GLY A 272 3.68 1.20 -1.84
N ARG A 273 2.43 1.01 -2.26
CA ARG A 273 1.61 -0.13 -1.86
C ARG A 273 0.87 -0.70 -3.05
N HIS A 274 1.27 -1.88 -3.52
CA HIS A 274 0.73 -2.54 -4.70
C HIS A 274 0.72 -4.04 -4.48
N ASP A 275 -0.14 -4.76 -5.20
CA ASP A 275 -0.20 -6.21 -5.15
C ASP A 275 0.46 -6.85 -6.36
N THR A 276 1.12 -7.98 -6.11
CA THR A 276 1.72 -8.85 -7.13
C THR A 276 1.37 -10.33 -6.91
N PHE A 277 0.42 -10.63 -6.03
CA PHE A 277 0.01 -12.00 -5.71
C PHE A 277 -1.30 -12.39 -6.38
N GLY A 278 -2.27 -11.46 -6.36
CA GLY A 278 -3.59 -11.67 -6.90
C GLY A 278 -3.62 -11.69 -8.43
N LEU A 279 -4.62 -12.34 -8.98
CA LEU A 279 -5.03 -12.11 -10.37
C LEU A 279 -5.80 -10.79 -10.42
N ALA A 280 -5.83 -10.15 -11.60
CA ALA A 280 -6.91 -9.22 -11.90
C ALA A 280 -8.24 -9.88 -11.59
N CYS A 281 -9.17 -9.17 -10.95
CA CYS A 281 -10.42 -9.77 -10.47
C CYS A 281 -11.13 -10.54 -11.59
N THR A 282 -11.75 -11.68 -11.23
CA THR A 282 -12.33 -12.63 -12.18
C THR A 282 -13.83 -12.81 -11.93
N GLY A 283 -14.58 -13.21 -12.94
CA GLY A 283 -15.97 -13.55 -12.75
C GLY A 283 -16.21 -14.65 -11.72
N ARG A 284 -15.26 -15.60 -11.59
CA ARG A 284 -15.32 -16.65 -10.58
C ARG A 284 -15.28 -16.11 -9.16
N TYR A 285 -14.47 -15.10 -8.91
CA TYR A 285 -14.40 -14.44 -7.61
C TYR A 285 -15.76 -13.90 -7.17
N TYR A 286 -16.45 -13.18 -8.07
CA TYR A 286 -17.78 -12.63 -7.78
C TYR A 286 -18.87 -13.69 -7.73
N ASP A 287 -18.80 -14.72 -8.59
CA ASP A 287 -19.74 -15.85 -8.53
C ASP A 287 -19.69 -16.53 -7.14
N ASP A 288 -18.49 -16.75 -6.61
CA ASP A 288 -18.27 -17.35 -5.28
C ASP A 288 -18.76 -16.46 -4.13
N LEU A 289 -18.76 -15.15 -4.31
CA LEU A 289 -19.32 -14.18 -3.37
C LEU A 289 -20.85 -14.02 -3.48
N GLY A 290 -21.51 -14.68 -4.44
CA GLY A 290 -22.94 -14.59 -4.65
C GLY A 290 -23.40 -13.50 -5.62
N TYR A 291 -22.49 -12.94 -6.42
CA TYR A 291 -22.76 -11.91 -7.43
C TYR A 291 -22.47 -12.42 -8.87
N PRO A 292 -23.23 -13.42 -9.35
CA PRO A 292 -22.97 -14.01 -10.67
C PRO A 292 -23.20 -12.99 -11.78
N GLY A 293 -22.27 -12.94 -12.74
CA GLY A 293 -22.35 -12.01 -13.86
C GLY A 293 -21.80 -10.61 -13.56
N HIS A 294 -21.20 -10.39 -12.37
CA HIS A 294 -20.51 -9.15 -12.08
C HIS A 294 -19.41 -8.87 -13.10
N ILE A 295 -19.30 -7.62 -13.54
CA ILE A 295 -18.21 -7.18 -14.39
C ILE A 295 -16.87 -7.35 -13.65
N ASN A 296 -15.81 -7.67 -14.39
CA ASN A 296 -14.51 -7.94 -13.79
C ASN A 296 -13.35 -7.52 -14.71
N CYS A 297 -12.20 -7.23 -14.12
CA CYS A 297 -11.04 -6.77 -14.86
C CYS A 297 -10.51 -7.79 -15.85
N SER A 298 -10.53 -9.08 -15.54
CA SER A 298 -10.02 -10.12 -16.43
C SER A 298 -10.81 -10.21 -17.74
N ASP A 299 -12.13 -10.10 -17.68
CA ASP A 299 -12.95 -10.08 -18.89
C ASP A 299 -12.76 -8.77 -19.68
N ASN A 300 -12.65 -7.63 -18.99
CA ASN A 300 -12.35 -6.35 -19.64
C ASN A 300 -11.00 -6.36 -20.34
N MET A 301 -9.95 -6.89 -19.68
CA MET A 301 -8.62 -7.05 -20.28
C MET A 301 -8.65 -8.00 -21.49
N ASN A 302 -9.44 -9.08 -21.45
CA ASN A 302 -9.62 -9.98 -22.58
C ASN A 302 -10.21 -9.26 -23.80
N ILE A 303 -11.21 -8.39 -23.58
CA ILE A 303 -11.83 -7.61 -24.66
C ILE A 303 -10.80 -6.69 -25.32
N GLU A 304 -10.09 -5.91 -24.51
CA GLU A 304 -9.12 -4.93 -24.99
C GLU A 304 -7.89 -5.59 -25.64
N LEU A 305 -7.32 -6.61 -25.02
CA LEU A 305 -6.17 -7.34 -25.56
C LEU A 305 -6.50 -8.15 -26.81
N GLY A 306 -7.77 -8.48 -27.03
CA GLY A 306 -8.24 -9.11 -28.26
C GLY A 306 -7.91 -8.30 -29.52
N HIS A 307 -7.86 -6.97 -29.44
CA HIS A 307 -7.44 -6.08 -30.54
C HIS A 307 -5.98 -6.31 -30.97
N PHE A 308 -5.16 -6.87 -30.08
CA PHE A 308 -3.76 -7.22 -30.32
C PHE A 308 -3.55 -8.72 -30.56
N SER A 309 -4.63 -9.47 -30.79
CA SER A 309 -4.61 -10.92 -31.04
C SER A 309 -4.08 -11.74 -29.84
N VAL A 310 -4.13 -11.20 -28.64
CA VAL A 310 -3.82 -11.94 -27.40
C VAL A 310 -5.01 -12.84 -27.07
N LYS A 311 -4.72 -14.07 -26.66
CA LYS A 311 -5.77 -15.06 -26.38
C LYS A 311 -6.45 -14.77 -25.05
N PRO A 312 -7.78 -14.88 -24.98
CA PRO A 312 -8.51 -14.69 -23.73
C PRO A 312 -8.16 -15.76 -22.69
N ARG A 313 -8.15 -15.35 -21.43
CA ARG A 313 -7.85 -16.20 -20.27
C ARG A 313 -8.94 -16.06 -19.20
N GLY A 314 -9.10 -17.08 -18.35
CA GLY A 314 -10.04 -17.05 -17.24
C GLY A 314 -9.62 -16.12 -16.08
N GLY A 315 -8.38 -15.69 -16.07
CA GLY A 315 -7.81 -14.72 -15.13
C GLY A 315 -6.43 -14.26 -15.61
N TRP A 316 -6.12 -12.99 -15.39
CA TRP A 316 -4.84 -12.40 -15.79
C TRP A 316 -3.94 -12.26 -14.57
N PRO A 317 -2.72 -12.83 -14.56
CA PRO A 317 -1.69 -12.41 -13.64
C PRO A 317 -1.35 -10.94 -13.97
N ALA A 318 -1.51 -10.07 -13.01
CA ALA A 318 -1.35 -8.64 -13.19
C ALA A 318 -0.48 -8.05 -12.08
N ILE A 319 0.00 -6.84 -12.30
CA ILE A 319 0.46 -5.97 -11.22
C ILE A 319 -0.73 -5.11 -10.85
N ASN A 320 -1.27 -5.36 -9.66
CA ASN A 320 -2.46 -4.66 -9.16
C ASN A 320 -2.01 -3.40 -8.44
N PHE A 321 -1.90 -2.29 -9.19
CA PHE A 321 -1.50 -1.01 -8.61
C PHE A 321 -2.53 -0.53 -7.60
N PHE A 322 -2.02 0.05 -6.51
CA PHE A 322 -2.77 0.59 -5.37
C PHE A 322 -3.50 -0.45 -4.52
N PHE A 323 -3.60 -1.69 -4.95
CA PHE A 323 -4.25 -2.74 -4.20
C PHE A 323 -3.48 -3.08 -2.91
N ASN A 324 -4.21 -3.16 -1.79
CA ASN A 324 -3.62 -3.40 -0.48
C ASN A 324 -3.79 -4.86 -0.04
N THR A 325 -2.85 -5.70 -0.42
CA THR A 325 -2.78 -7.09 0.03
C THR A 325 -2.24 -7.17 1.45
N LEU A 326 -2.88 -7.98 2.26
CA LEU A 326 -2.44 -8.35 3.60
C LEU A 326 -2.04 -9.83 3.61
N LEU A 327 -1.01 -10.14 4.36
CA LEU A 327 -0.61 -11.51 4.69
C LEU A 327 -0.67 -11.64 6.21
N ASP A 328 -1.48 -12.55 6.70
CA ASP A 328 -1.60 -12.80 8.13
C ASP A 328 -0.60 -13.87 8.63
N ASP A 329 -0.59 -14.12 9.93
CA ASP A 329 0.34 -15.06 10.55
C ASP A 329 0.04 -16.53 10.20
N THR A 330 -1.14 -16.80 9.65
CA THR A 330 -1.53 -18.14 9.15
C THR A 330 -1.20 -18.30 7.66
N ASN A 331 -0.55 -17.32 7.06
CA ASN A 331 -0.25 -17.19 5.64
C ASN A 331 -1.50 -17.05 4.75
N ALA A 332 -2.63 -16.64 5.30
CA ALA A 332 -3.79 -16.30 4.51
C ALA A 332 -3.60 -14.93 3.85
N LEU A 333 -3.97 -14.85 2.57
CA LEU A 333 -4.04 -13.60 1.84
C LEU A 333 -5.39 -12.93 2.14
N GLY A 334 -5.31 -11.70 2.57
CA GLY A 334 -6.46 -10.82 2.76
C GLY A 334 -6.28 -9.53 1.98
N MET A 335 -7.29 -8.68 2.02
CA MET A 335 -7.24 -7.35 1.44
C MET A 335 -7.83 -6.33 2.42
N ASP A 336 -7.41 -5.08 2.29
CA ASP A 336 -7.95 -3.95 3.01
C ASP A 336 -8.03 -2.74 2.09
N GLU A 337 -8.60 -1.62 2.57
CA GLU A 337 -8.68 -0.40 1.77
C GLU A 337 -7.32 0.02 1.22
N PRO A 338 -7.27 0.46 -0.05
CA PRO A 338 -6.06 1.01 -0.64
C PRO A 338 -5.51 2.20 0.13
N TRP A 339 -4.18 2.34 0.12
CA TRP A 339 -3.50 3.46 0.75
C TRP A 339 -3.31 4.66 -0.18
N SER A 340 -3.69 4.52 -1.44
CA SER A 340 -3.61 5.60 -2.41
C SER A 340 -4.50 6.78 -2.01
N ARG A 341 -3.96 7.96 -2.18
CA ARG A 341 -4.64 9.24 -1.97
C ARG A 341 -4.96 9.86 -3.33
N PRO A 342 -5.90 10.82 -3.38
CA PRO A 342 -6.19 11.53 -4.63
C PRO A 342 -4.93 12.07 -5.30
N GLY A 343 -4.70 11.69 -6.56
CA GLY A 343 -3.55 12.09 -7.34
C GLY A 343 -2.29 11.23 -7.18
N ASP A 344 -2.33 10.18 -6.36
CA ASP A 344 -1.24 9.21 -6.30
C ASP A 344 -1.08 8.49 -7.65
N TYR A 345 0.16 8.19 -8.03
CA TYR A 345 0.46 7.56 -9.31
C TYR A 345 1.70 6.66 -9.26
N VAL A 346 1.78 5.79 -10.23
CA VAL A 346 3.00 5.05 -10.58
C VAL A 346 3.45 5.49 -11.97
N MET A 347 4.74 5.82 -12.10
CA MET A 347 5.39 6.13 -13.36
C MET A 347 6.33 4.98 -13.73
N LEU A 348 6.09 4.37 -14.88
CA LEU A 348 6.90 3.30 -15.44
C LEU A 348 7.67 3.83 -16.64
N ARG A 349 8.81 3.21 -16.95
CA ARG A 349 9.53 3.39 -18.21
C ARG A 349 9.53 2.08 -18.98
N ALA A 350 9.11 2.09 -20.23
CA ALA A 350 9.19 0.95 -21.13
C ALA A 350 10.65 0.65 -21.49
N LEU A 351 11.10 -0.58 -21.31
CA LEU A 351 12.47 -1.02 -21.63
C LEU A 351 12.56 -1.67 -23.03
N THR A 352 11.43 -2.02 -23.60
CA THR A 352 11.28 -2.54 -24.98
C THR A 352 9.94 -2.03 -25.53
N ASP A 353 9.67 -2.25 -26.81
CA ASP A 353 8.34 -1.96 -27.38
C ASP A 353 7.30 -2.90 -26.76
N LEU A 354 6.19 -2.34 -26.28
CA LEU A 354 5.19 -3.04 -25.50
C LEU A 354 3.78 -2.88 -26.07
N VAL A 355 2.94 -3.87 -25.81
CA VAL A 355 1.48 -3.74 -25.74
C VAL A 355 1.11 -3.81 -24.27
N CYS A 356 0.46 -2.79 -23.77
CA CYS A 356 0.06 -2.67 -22.38
C CYS A 356 -1.45 -2.68 -22.25
N VAL A 357 -1.96 -3.05 -21.09
CA VAL A 357 -3.36 -2.87 -20.70
C VAL A 357 -3.42 -2.41 -19.26
N SER A 358 -4.29 -1.44 -19.00
CA SER A 358 -4.61 -0.95 -17.65
C SER A 358 -6.12 -0.99 -17.43
N SER A 359 -6.56 -1.25 -16.21
CA SER A 359 -7.98 -1.25 -15.84
C SER A 359 -8.29 -0.19 -14.77
N ALA A 360 -9.57 0.18 -14.65
CA ALA A 360 -10.15 0.72 -13.42
C ALA A 360 -11.05 -0.36 -12.85
N CYS A 361 -10.72 -0.88 -11.67
CA CYS A 361 -11.33 -2.09 -11.12
C CYS A 361 -12.80 -1.86 -10.76
N PRO A 362 -13.73 -2.77 -11.13
CA PRO A 362 -15.16 -2.62 -10.84
C PRO A 362 -15.57 -3.07 -9.43
N CYS A 363 -14.63 -3.53 -8.59
CA CYS A 363 -15.00 -4.16 -7.33
C CYS A 363 -15.62 -3.18 -6.33
N ASP A 364 -16.90 -3.43 -5.99
CA ASP A 364 -17.69 -2.69 -5.02
C ASP A 364 -18.18 -3.57 -3.86
N VAL A 365 -17.84 -4.88 -3.88
CA VAL A 365 -18.31 -5.88 -2.91
C VAL A 365 -17.33 -6.16 -1.78
N ASP A 366 -16.18 -5.53 -1.82
CA ASP A 366 -15.10 -5.64 -0.81
C ASP A 366 -14.30 -4.33 -0.72
N PRO A 367 -13.31 -4.22 0.19
CA PRO A 367 -12.58 -2.98 0.37
C PRO A 367 -11.59 -2.62 -0.75
N ALA A 368 -11.44 -3.42 -1.81
CA ALA A 368 -10.43 -3.23 -2.85
C ALA A 368 -10.44 -1.84 -3.50
N ASN A 369 -11.62 -1.22 -3.63
CA ASN A 369 -11.78 0.14 -4.13
C ASN A 369 -12.50 1.05 -3.11
N GLY A 370 -12.43 0.72 -1.82
CA GLY A 370 -13.18 1.43 -0.79
C GLY A 370 -14.69 1.42 -1.06
N TRP A 371 -15.21 0.34 -1.59
CA TRP A 371 -16.62 0.08 -1.99
C TRP A 371 -17.21 1.03 -3.03
N ASN A 372 -16.40 1.88 -3.63
CA ASN A 372 -16.88 2.86 -4.60
C ASN A 372 -15.85 3.01 -5.72
N PRO A 373 -15.93 2.18 -6.77
CA PRO A 373 -15.03 2.24 -7.91
C PRO A 373 -15.02 3.62 -8.58
N THR A 374 -13.85 4.06 -8.99
CA THR A 374 -13.65 5.35 -9.64
C THR A 374 -12.78 5.22 -10.88
N ASP A 375 -12.50 6.32 -11.54
CA ASP A 375 -11.71 6.39 -12.74
C ASP A 375 -10.19 6.36 -12.45
N ILE A 376 -9.46 5.82 -13.40
CA ILE A 376 -7.99 5.85 -13.47
C ILE A 376 -7.59 6.73 -14.66
N GLN A 377 -6.67 7.66 -14.45
CA GLN A 377 -6.06 8.43 -15.53
C GLN A 377 -4.79 7.76 -16.01
N LEU A 378 -4.74 7.44 -17.30
CA LEU A 378 -3.59 6.86 -17.96
C LEU A 378 -2.92 7.89 -18.84
N ARG A 379 -1.59 8.05 -18.72
CA ARG A 379 -0.81 8.92 -19.61
C ARG A 379 0.44 8.22 -20.11
N VAL A 380 0.79 8.52 -21.36
CA VAL A 380 2.07 8.09 -21.94
C VAL A 380 2.86 9.34 -22.34
N TYR A 381 4.14 9.38 -21.94
CA TYR A 381 5.04 10.48 -22.25
C TYR A 381 6.17 10.05 -23.17
N HIS A 382 6.75 11.02 -23.86
CA HIS A 382 7.80 10.81 -24.82
C HIS A 382 9.12 10.36 -24.15
N GLU A 383 9.93 9.53 -24.84
CA GLU A 383 11.23 9.06 -24.35
C GLU A 383 12.27 10.16 -24.13
N LYS A 384 12.06 11.36 -24.74
CA LYS A 384 12.92 12.54 -24.52
C LYS A 384 12.71 13.19 -23.14
N GLU A 385 11.60 12.88 -22.48
CA GLU A 385 11.31 13.45 -21.16
C GLU A 385 12.28 12.89 -20.12
N SER A 386 12.49 13.65 -19.06
CA SER A 386 13.40 13.28 -17.99
C SER A 386 12.70 13.37 -16.63
N PHE A 387 12.29 12.22 -16.13
CA PHE A 387 11.69 12.11 -14.80
C PHE A 387 12.74 11.58 -13.82
N LYS A 388 12.91 12.30 -12.70
CA LYS A 388 13.79 11.85 -11.62
C LYS A 388 13.21 10.62 -10.94
N ARG A 389 14.06 9.65 -10.61
CA ARG A 389 13.62 8.46 -9.89
C ARG A 389 13.29 8.82 -8.44
N SER A 390 12.06 8.48 -8.03
CA SER A 390 11.57 8.68 -6.67
C SER A 390 10.54 7.61 -6.36
N ILE A 391 10.86 6.72 -5.42
CA ILE A 391 9.97 5.64 -5.00
C ILE A 391 9.50 5.96 -3.59
N GLY A 392 8.20 6.16 -3.45
CA GLY A 392 7.55 6.43 -2.18
C GLY A 392 7.13 5.16 -1.46
N TRP A 393 6.95 5.26 -0.17
CA TRP A 393 6.31 4.27 0.68
C TRP A 393 5.71 4.91 1.92
N ARG A 394 4.70 4.28 2.51
CA ARG A 394 4.06 4.73 3.75
C ARG A 394 4.13 3.66 4.81
N LYS A 395 4.24 4.05 6.07
CA LYS A 395 4.22 3.14 7.23
C LYS A 395 2.80 2.73 7.62
N SER A 396 1.85 3.61 7.37
CA SER A 396 0.41 3.42 7.60
C SER A 396 -0.40 4.25 6.61
N PRO A 397 -1.70 4.02 6.47
CA PRO A 397 -2.57 4.81 5.59
C PRO A 397 -2.53 6.32 5.87
N GLU A 398 -2.36 6.72 7.13
CA GLU A 398 -2.36 8.11 7.58
C GLU A 398 -0.97 8.76 7.47
N ALA A 399 0.09 7.96 7.41
CA ALA A 399 1.45 8.48 7.36
C ALA A 399 1.74 9.25 6.08
N ASP A 400 2.59 10.25 6.19
CA ASP A 400 3.14 10.89 5.00
C ASP A 400 4.03 9.93 4.22
N VAL A 401 4.09 10.12 2.92
CA VAL A 401 4.95 9.31 2.07
C VAL A 401 6.42 9.61 2.37
N GLU A 402 7.19 8.56 2.60
CA GLU A 402 8.65 8.64 2.63
C GLU A 402 9.17 8.28 1.23
N GLU A 403 9.95 9.17 0.63
CA GLU A 403 10.51 8.97 -0.72
C GLU A 403 11.98 8.62 -0.66
N THR A 404 12.40 7.68 -1.49
CA THR A 404 13.80 7.39 -1.77
C THR A 404 14.20 8.02 -3.10
N LYS A 405 15.36 8.68 -3.13
CA LYS A 405 15.80 9.50 -4.26
C LYS A 405 17.18 9.10 -4.74
N GLU A 406 17.45 9.35 -6.00
CA GLU A 406 18.80 9.27 -6.55
C GLU A 406 19.62 10.49 -6.10
N THR A 407 20.88 10.26 -5.74
CA THR A 407 21.82 11.37 -5.49
C THR A 407 22.24 12.03 -6.81
N GLY A 408 22.82 13.21 -6.75
CA GLY A 408 23.39 13.85 -7.94
C GLY A 408 24.53 13.07 -8.60
N PHE A 409 25.08 12.07 -7.91
CA PHE A 409 26.16 11.20 -8.41
C PHE A 409 25.68 9.82 -8.85
N HIS A 410 24.41 9.51 -8.67
CA HIS A 410 23.83 8.18 -8.93
C HIS A 410 24.13 7.70 -10.37
N GLU A 411 23.97 8.54 -11.37
CA GLU A 411 24.26 8.20 -12.76
C GLU A 411 25.73 7.79 -12.96
N CYS A 412 26.67 8.44 -12.27
CA CYS A 412 28.08 8.10 -12.35
C CYS A 412 28.36 6.73 -11.72
N PHE A 413 27.83 6.49 -10.52
CA PHE A 413 28.02 5.22 -9.82
C PHE A 413 27.32 4.05 -10.54
N SER A 414 26.16 4.27 -11.13
CA SER A 414 25.38 3.22 -11.83
C SER A 414 26.08 2.65 -13.07
N ARG A 415 27.10 3.33 -13.59
CA ARG A 415 27.99 2.82 -14.65
C ARG A 415 28.95 1.73 -14.14
N HIS A 416 29.22 1.70 -12.84
CA HIS A 416 30.23 0.82 -12.22
C HIS A 416 29.61 -0.24 -11.33
N THR A 417 28.43 -0.02 -10.80
CA THR A 417 27.72 -0.99 -9.96
C THR A 417 26.23 -0.92 -10.19
N ARG A 418 25.56 -2.00 -9.84
CA ARG A 418 24.09 -2.07 -9.72
C ARG A 418 23.66 -2.43 -8.30
N ASP A 419 24.62 -2.60 -7.41
CA ASP A 419 24.36 -2.89 -6.01
C ASP A 419 24.25 -1.57 -5.25
N PHE A 420 23.02 -1.17 -4.98
CA PHE A 420 22.65 0.04 -4.26
C PHE A 420 21.89 -0.30 -2.99
N VAL A 421 22.06 0.50 -1.97
CA VAL A 421 21.37 0.42 -0.70
C VAL A 421 20.69 1.75 -0.38
N GLU A 422 19.52 1.71 0.21
CA GLU A 422 18.86 2.91 0.71
C GLU A 422 19.59 3.42 1.97
N TYR A 423 19.91 4.71 2.00
CA TYR A 423 20.48 5.40 3.15
C TYR A 423 19.91 6.82 3.27
N ASN A 424 19.18 7.11 4.35
CA ASN A 424 18.54 8.40 4.61
C ASN A 424 17.70 8.94 3.43
N GLY A 425 16.93 8.07 2.80
CA GLY A 425 16.09 8.42 1.66
C GLY A 425 16.83 8.55 0.33
N PHE A 426 18.08 8.08 0.23
CA PHE A 426 18.86 8.12 -0.99
C PHE A 426 19.46 6.74 -1.34
N TRP A 427 19.67 6.54 -2.64
CA TRP A 427 20.32 5.36 -3.19
C TRP A 427 21.82 5.56 -3.22
N LEU A 428 22.54 4.81 -2.40
CA LEU A 428 23.99 4.78 -2.37
C LEU A 428 24.53 3.47 -2.96
N ALA A 429 25.64 3.56 -3.70
CA ALA A 429 26.37 2.38 -4.11
C ALA A 429 26.85 1.61 -2.87
N ASN A 430 26.45 0.33 -2.77
CA ASN A 430 26.83 -0.56 -1.67
C ASN A 430 28.20 -1.20 -1.93
N GLN A 431 28.41 -1.74 -3.14
CA GLN A 431 29.67 -2.33 -3.57
C GLN A 431 29.93 -2.06 -5.06
N MET A 432 31.19 -1.97 -5.44
CA MET A 432 31.59 -1.94 -6.84
C MET A 432 31.65 -3.36 -7.40
N ARG A 433 31.04 -3.59 -8.57
CA ARG A 433 30.78 -4.91 -9.14
C ARG A 433 31.99 -5.84 -9.17
N ASP A 434 33.15 -5.35 -9.59
CA ASP A 434 34.31 -6.18 -9.90
C ASP A 434 35.37 -6.20 -8.79
N HIS A 435 35.11 -5.55 -7.66
CA HIS A 435 36.11 -5.35 -6.60
C HIS A 435 35.73 -6.00 -5.29
N GLY A 436 34.51 -5.81 -4.83
CA GLY A 436 34.03 -6.31 -3.55
C GLY A 436 34.62 -5.56 -2.34
N ALA A 437 34.03 -5.78 -1.18
CA ALA A 437 34.30 -5.03 0.06
C ALA A 437 35.80 -5.09 0.49
N THR A 438 36.47 -6.24 0.29
CA THR A 438 37.89 -6.39 0.69
C THR A 438 38.78 -5.51 -0.16
N ALA A 439 38.58 -5.46 -1.48
CA ALA A 439 39.39 -4.62 -2.36
C ALA A 439 39.12 -3.13 -2.12
N GLU A 440 37.88 -2.75 -1.85
CA GLU A 440 37.51 -1.38 -1.48
C GLU A 440 38.14 -0.96 -0.15
N TYR A 441 38.15 -1.86 0.84
CA TYR A 441 38.85 -1.62 2.10
C TYR A 441 40.34 -1.31 1.89
N TRP A 442 41.06 -2.13 1.10
CA TRP A 442 42.47 -1.91 0.81
C TRP A 442 42.69 -0.66 -0.04
N ALA A 443 41.80 -0.35 -0.98
CA ALA A 443 41.87 0.91 -1.72
C ALA A 443 41.76 2.13 -0.78
N CYS A 444 40.88 2.08 0.19
CA CYS A 444 40.74 3.13 1.20
C CYS A 444 42.00 3.27 2.08
N ARG A 445 42.69 2.14 2.40
CA ARG A 445 43.86 2.11 3.28
C ARG A 445 45.16 2.51 2.57
N GLU A 446 45.32 2.12 1.31
CA GLU A 446 46.60 2.19 0.61
C GLU A 446 46.57 3.08 -0.64
N LYS A 447 45.38 3.45 -1.12
CA LYS A 447 45.21 4.22 -2.36
C LYS A 447 44.25 5.39 -2.14
N ALA A 448 43.06 5.33 -2.76
CA ALA A 448 42.00 6.30 -2.61
C ALA A 448 40.63 5.63 -2.75
N ALA A 449 39.64 6.15 -2.04
CA ALA A 449 38.23 5.78 -2.18
C ALA A 449 37.37 7.03 -2.37
N ILE A 450 36.29 6.88 -3.11
CA ILE A 450 35.24 7.91 -3.27
C ILE A 450 33.98 7.43 -2.56
N MET A 451 33.40 8.27 -1.73
CA MET A 451 32.15 8.00 -1.07
C MET A 451 31.14 9.12 -1.40
N ASP A 452 29.92 8.72 -1.71
CA ASP A 452 28.82 9.66 -1.87
C ASP A 452 28.24 10.00 -0.49
N LEU A 453 28.45 11.22 -0.05
CA LEU A 453 27.95 11.76 1.21
C LEU A 453 26.70 12.65 1.05
N SER A 454 26.04 12.57 -0.11
CA SER A 454 24.82 13.36 -0.38
C SER A 454 23.72 13.15 0.66
N PRO A 455 23.49 11.94 1.21
CA PRO A 455 22.47 11.71 2.23
C PRO A 455 22.74 12.35 3.59
N LEU A 456 23.98 12.69 3.88
CA LEU A 456 24.30 13.40 5.11
C LEU A 456 23.73 14.81 5.03
N ARG A 457 22.99 15.24 6.02
CA ARG A 457 22.41 16.58 6.06
C ARG A 457 23.50 17.63 6.23
N LYS A 458 23.34 18.76 5.54
CA LYS A 458 24.21 19.95 5.64
C LYS A 458 23.33 21.08 6.13
N TYR A 459 23.78 21.73 7.20
CA TYR A 459 23.12 22.91 7.75
C TYR A 459 24.06 24.11 7.60
N GLU A 460 23.54 25.17 7.07
CA GLU A 460 24.24 26.45 7.02
C GLU A 460 23.70 27.34 8.13
N VAL A 461 24.58 27.68 9.08
CA VAL A 461 24.24 28.53 10.23
C VAL A 461 24.86 29.89 10.02
N THR A 462 24.04 30.91 9.83
CA THR A 462 24.46 32.28 9.47
C THR A 462 23.90 33.29 10.45
N GLY A 463 24.49 34.47 10.49
CA GLY A 463 24.05 35.58 11.32
C GLY A 463 25.00 35.91 12.46
N PRO A 464 24.78 37.04 13.16
CA PRO A 464 25.67 37.53 14.21
C PRO A 464 25.84 36.56 15.38
N ASP A 465 24.80 35.77 15.67
CA ASP A 465 24.78 34.83 16.79
C ASP A 465 25.13 33.38 16.39
N ALA A 466 25.53 33.15 15.14
CA ALA A 466 25.83 31.79 14.64
C ALA A 466 26.92 31.07 15.48
N GLU A 467 28.00 31.78 15.87
CA GLU A 467 29.04 31.22 16.75
C GLU A 467 28.49 30.89 18.14
N ALA A 468 27.67 31.75 18.72
CA ALA A 468 27.11 31.58 20.04
C ALA A 468 26.14 30.39 20.06
N LEU A 469 25.29 30.26 19.03
CA LEU A 469 24.36 29.13 18.87
C LEU A 469 25.15 27.82 18.74
N MET A 470 26.15 27.76 17.87
CA MET A 470 26.94 26.54 17.69
C MET A 470 27.77 26.21 18.92
N GLN A 471 28.27 27.19 19.68
CA GLN A 471 28.96 26.97 20.95
C GLN A 471 28.04 26.34 22.01
N LEU A 472 26.74 26.66 21.97
CA LEU A 472 25.75 26.09 22.87
C LEU A 472 25.32 24.67 22.41
N ALA A 473 25.17 24.47 21.11
CA ALA A 473 24.57 23.26 20.56
C ALA A 473 25.53 22.04 20.55
N VAL A 474 26.84 22.26 20.58
CA VAL A 474 27.82 21.17 20.42
C VAL A 474 28.81 21.08 21.58
N THR A 475 29.38 19.91 21.79
CA THR A 475 30.30 19.64 22.92
C THR A 475 31.70 20.21 22.73
N ARG A 476 32.08 20.58 21.49
CA ARG A 476 33.39 21.20 21.21
C ARG A 476 33.36 22.71 21.37
N ASN A 477 34.48 23.28 21.73
CA ASN A 477 34.64 24.73 21.84
C ASN A 477 34.77 25.37 20.43
N ILE A 478 33.67 25.86 19.90
CA ILE A 478 33.58 26.46 18.56
C ILE A 478 34.31 27.81 18.48
N LYS A 479 34.40 28.53 19.58
CA LYS A 479 35.15 29.81 19.65
C LYS A 479 36.66 29.65 19.36
N LYS A 480 37.20 28.42 19.56
CA LYS A 480 38.59 28.10 19.21
C LYS A 480 38.77 27.63 17.76
N LEU A 481 37.70 27.42 17.02
CA LEU A 481 37.77 26.97 15.63
C LEU A 481 38.06 28.17 14.73
N SER A 482 39.22 28.16 14.06
CA SER A 482 39.59 29.22 13.15
C SER A 482 38.88 29.08 11.80
N VAL A 483 38.77 30.19 11.06
CA VAL A 483 38.24 30.16 9.68
C VAL A 483 39.06 29.21 8.82
N GLY A 484 38.41 28.41 8.02
CA GLY A 484 39.01 27.33 7.21
C GLY A 484 39.27 26.03 7.95
N GLN A 485 38.97 25.95 9.25
CA GLN A 485 39.13 24.73 10.03
C GLN A 485 37.80 23.94 10.15
N VAL A 486 37.95 22.67 10.43
CA VAL A 486 36.86 21.74 10.72
C VAL A 486 37.13 21.02 12.05
N VAL A 487 36.07 20.75 12.80
CA VAL A 487 36.13 19.95 14.01
C VAL A 487 35.00 18.92 14.03
N TYR A 488 35.34 17.71 14.42
CA TYR A 488 34.33 16.68 14.74
C TYR A 488 33.80 16.89 16.16
N THR A 489 32.48 16.79 16.33
CA THR A 489 31.82 17.07 17.61
C THR A 489 30.55 16.24 17.77
N ALA A 490 30.07 16.12 18.98
CA ALA A 490 28.78 15.53 19.32
C ALA A 490 27.79 16.61 19.74
N MET A 491 26.51 16.34 19.55
CA MET A 491 25.36 17.04 20.10
C MET A 491 24.73 16.11 21.14
N CYS A 492 24.51 16.61 22.36
CA CYS A 492 24.08 15.77 23.46
C CYS A 492 22.86 16.36 24.17
N TYR A 493 22.07 15.47 24.79
CA TYR A 493 21.09 15.84 25.80
C TYR A 493 21.79 16.31 27.08
N GLU A 494 21.05 16.97 27.98
CA GLU A 494 21.56 17.45 29.29
C GLU A 494 22.18 16.32 30.14
N HIS A 495 21.62 15.11 30.06
CA HIS A 495 22.12 13.94 30.77
C HIS A 495 23.34 13.26 30.11
N GLY A 496 23.88 13.86 29.02
CA GLY A 496 25.07 13.36 28.31
C GLY A 496 24.80 12.29 27.24
N GLY A 497 23.56 11.87 27.06
CA GLY A 497 23.19 10.99 25.94
C GLY A 497 23.39 11.69 24.60
N MET A 498 24.00 11.02 23.62
CA MET A 498 24.27 11.59 22.31
C MET A 498 22.98 11.67 21.47
N ILE A 499 22.66 12.84 20.97
CA ILE A 499 21.57 13.07 20.02
C ILE A 499 22.05 12.73 18.61
N ASP A 500 23.21 13.31 18.24
CA ASP A 500 23.81 13.17 16.91
C ASP A 500 25.29 13.54 16.98
N ASP A 501 26.04 13.25 15.91
CA ASP A 501 27.41 13.67 15.76
C ASP A 501 27.63 14.27 14.37
N GLY A 502 28.71 15.04 14.24
CA GLY A 502 29.00 15.65 12.95
C GLY A 502 30.29 16.46 12.91
N THR A 503 30.48 17.10 11.78
CA THR A 503 31.62 17.98 11.55
C THR A 503 31.13 19.41 11.40
N VAL A 504 31.75 20.33 12.14
CA VAL A 504 31.51 21.76 12.06
C VAL A 504 32.65 22.42 11.28
N TYR A 505 32.28 23.06 10.17
CA TYR A 505 33.19 23.81 9.31
C TYR A 505 33.02 25.30 9.57
N ARG A 506 34.10 26.03 9.75
CA ARG A 506 34.05 27.49 9.87
C ARG A 506 34.53 28.12 8.57
N PHE A 507 33.59 28.56 7.74
CA PHE A 507 33.90 29.20 6.45
C PHE A 507 34.23 30.68 6.58
N CYS A 508 33.61 31.38 7.53
CA CYS A 508 33.89 32.77 7.82
C CYS A 508 33.62 33.07 9.30
N LEU A 509 33.74 34.35 9.68
CA LEU A 509 33.48 34.79 11.06
C LEU A 509 31.99 34.71 11.46
N LEU A 510 31.09 34.61 10.48
CA LEU A 510 29.65 34.76 10.68
C LEU A 510 28.83 33.45 10.52
N TYR A 511 29.42 32.34 10.01
CA TYR A 511 28.67 31.09 9.87
C TYR A 511 29.53 29.84 9.94
N THR A 512 28.89 28.75 10.28
CA THR A 512 29.45 27.39 10.32
C THR A 512 28.49 26.43 9.62
N SER A 513 28.99 25.30 9.10
CA SER A 513 28.17 24.27 8.47
C SER A 513 28.45 22.93 9.16
N PRO A 514 27.53 22.41 9.99
CA PRO A 514 27.61 21.07 10.55
C PRO A 514 27.10 20.02 9.55
N SER A 515 27.65 18.81 9.62
CA SER A 515 27.23 17.66 8.82
C SER A 515 27.11 16.44 9.71
N PRO A 516 25.91 15.97 10.06
CA PRO A 516 25.71 14.77 10.86
C PRO A 516 26.07 13.49 10.10
N ARG A 517 26.52 12.48 10.81
CA ARG A 517 27.01 11.20 10.26
C ARG A 517 26.04 10.03 10.41
N ASP A 518 25.11 10.07 11.35
CA ASP A 518 24.33 8.89 11.68
C ASP A 518 22.89 8.92 11.19
N LYS A 519 22.43 7.73 10.78
CA LYS A 519 21.09 7.41 10.29
C LYS A 519 19.99 7.55 11.34
N ARG A 520 20.33 7.38 12.61
CA ARG A 520 19.30 7.14 13.63
C ARG A 520 18.64 8.38 14.18
N GLN A 521 19.10 9.56 13.86
CA GLN A 521 18.66 10.71 14.61
C GLN A 521 18.66 12.05 13.87
N SER A 522 17.83 12.22 12.91
CA SER A 522 17.47 13.58 12.49
C SER A 522 16.21 14.10 13.20
N ARG A 523 16.07 13.84 14.48
CA ARG A 523 15.03 14.48 15.30
C ARG A 523 15.64 15.60 16.11
N MET A 524 15.99 16.67 15.44
CA MET A 524 15.98 17.96 16.13
C MET A 524 14.50 18.30 16.37
N PRO A 525 14.09 18.67 17.58
CA PRO A 525 12.74 19.13 17.83
C PRO A 525 12.42 20.30 16.91
N SER A 526 11.27 20.26 16.24
CA SER A 526 10.78 21.35 15.38
C SER A 526 10.38 22.61 16.19
N SER A 527 10.85 22.76 17.40
CA SER A 527 10.59 23.85 18.32
C SER A 527 11.87 24.26 19.02
N ALA A 528 12.79 24.82 18.28
CA ALA A 528 13.85 25.66 18.83
C ALA A 528 14.11 26.81 17.83
#